data_37c4fe0c389c4b656525779cfb217d44
#
_entry.id   37c4fe0c389c4b656525779cfb217d44
#
_cell.length_a   1.000
_cell.length_b   1.000
_cell.length_c   1.000
_cell.angle_alpha   90.00
_cell.angle_beta   90.00
_cell.angle_gamma   90.00
#
_symmetry.space_group_name_H-M   'P 1'
#
loop_
_entity.id
_entity.type
_entity.pdbx_description
1 polymer ?
#
loop_
_entity_poly.entity_id
_entity_poly.type
_entity_poly.pdbx_seq_one_letter_code
_entity_poly.pdbx_strand_id
1 'polypeptide(L)'
;EKREKLASLITLETDKPIKLSFAEINRAIFTFKTGAEEAKRIEGEIIPLDQLKGTEGKNGYIKRFPIGVILGITPWNFPVNLVAHKIAPALASGNTLLLKPASASLCSGIEIVKIIKEVSEEMKLGYCPVNVVTSSGSEIEEFIADDRIKMVSFTGSPLVGWSIKKKLSKQKISLELGGNAGVIVDETADIETAVPKIITGGFYGAGQSCISVQRVYVHRNLYNEFEKKIVDAAKKVVYGNPDDENCLSGPMI
;
A
#
# COMPACT_ATOMS: atom_id res chain seq x y z
N GLU A 1 9.76 -14.17 12.23
CA GLU A 1 9.70 -15.66 12.27
C GLU A 1 8.94 -16.22 11.06
N LYS A 2 7.82 -15.62 10.61
CA LYS A 2 7.01 -16.12 9.49
C LYS A 2 7.41 -15.55 8.12
N ARG A 3 8.59 -14.94 8.00
CA ARG A 3 9.03 -14.19 6.82
C ARG A 3 9.10 -15.06 5.56
N GLU A 4 9.70 -16.23 5.66
CA GLU A 4 9.85 -17.15 4.53
C GLU A 4 8.50 -17.70 4.05
N LYS A 5 7.66 -18.12 5.00
CA LYS A 5 6.30 -18.58 4.70
C LYS A 5 5.49 -17.51 3.94
N LEU A 6 5.52 -16.25 4.40
CA LEU A 6 4.83 -15.16 3.76
C LEU A 6 5.39 -14.84 2.37
N ALA A 7 6.72 -14.85 2.19
CA ALA A 7 7.33 -14.61 0.89
C ALA A 7 6.94 -15.69 -0.13
N SER A 8 7.02 -16.96 0.26
CA SER A 8 6.58 -18.08 -0.59
C SER A 8 5.08 -17.98 -0.92
N LEU A 9 4.26 -17.57 0.04
CA LEU A 9 2.82 -17.40 -0.18
C LEU A 9 2.52 -16.29 -1.18
N ILE A 10 3.20 -15.14 -1.09
CA ILE A 10 3.08 -14.05 -2.08
C ILE A 10 3.44 -14.57 -3.47
N THR A 11 4.58 -15.26 -3.61
CA THR A 11 5.02 -15.82 -4.89
C THR A 11 3.99 -16.80 -5.45
N LEU A 12 3.47 -17.70 -4.61
CA LEU A 12 2.46 -18.69 -5.00
C LEU A 12 1.15 -18.05 -5.49
N GLU A 13 0.70 -16.98 -4.84
CA GLU A 13 -0.59 -16.35 -5.19
C GLU A 13 -0.49 -15.34 -6.32
N THR A 14 0.69 -14.75 -6.55
CA THR A 14 0.83 -13.58 -7.43
C THR A 14 1.90 -13.73 -8.50
N ASP A 15 2.54 -14.91 -8.62
CA ASP A 15 3.66 -15.15 -9.52
C ASP A 15 4.79 -14.11 -9.43
N LYS A 16 4.80 -13.35 -8.33
CA LYS A 16 5.86 -12.37 -8.04
C LYS A 16 7.17 -13.10 -7.78
N PRO A 17 8.29 -12.69 -8.41
CA PRO A 17 9.59 -13.28 -8.13
C PRO A 17 9.91 -13.29 -6.63
N ILE A 18 10.40 -14.43 -6.13
CA ILE A 18 10.62 -14.68 -4.69
C ILE A 18 11.48 -13.61 -4.02
N LYS A 19 12.52 -13.12 -4.70
CA LYS A 19 13.34 -12.01 -4.24
C LYS A 19 12.53 -10.74 -3.97
N LEU A 20 11.55 -10.46 -4.85
CA LEU A 20 10.68 -9.29 -4.73
C LEU A 20 9.63 -9.48 -3.63
N SER A 21 9.20 -10.73 -3.40
CA SER A 21 8.32 -11.09 -2.28
C SER A 21 9.02 -10.88 -0.94
N PHE A 22 10.29 -11.24 -0.81
CA PHE A 22 11.10 -10.92 0.38
C PHE A 22 11.26 -9.41 0.59
N ALA A 23 11.49 -8.65 -0.50
CA ALA A 23 11.59 -7.20 -0.43
C ALA A 23 10.26 -6.57 0.05
N GLU A 24 9.13 -7.10 -0.40
CA GLU A 24 7.80 -6.68 0.04
C GLU A 24 7.59 -6.91 1.54
N ILE A 25 7.95 -8.10 2.06
CA ILE A 25 7.86 -8.41 3.49
C ILE A 25 8.71 -7.43 4.31
N ASN A 26 9.92 -7.12 3.87
CA ASN A 26 10.77 -6.17 4.58
C ASN A 26 10.14 -4.77 4.65
N ARG A 27 9.47 -4.32 3.57
CA ARG A 27 8.73 -3.06 3.56
C ARG A 27 7.53 -3.11 4.51
N ALA A 28 6.79 -4.21 4.54
CA ALA A 28 5.66 -4.38 5.45
C ALA A 28 6.11 -4.34 6.94
N ILE A 29 7.22 -5.00 7.26
CA ILE A 29 7.83 -4.93 8.61
C ILE A 29 8.17 -3.48 8.96
N PHE A 30 8.79 -2.74 8.03
CA PHE A 30 9.11 -1.33 8.24
C PHE A 30 7.84 -0.49 8.45
N THR A 31 6.79 -0.72 7.66
CA THR A 31 5.48 -0.04 7.80
C THR A 31 4.88 -0.24 9.19
N PHE A 32 4.88 -1.47 9.72
CA PHE A 32 4.39 -1.72 11.08
C PHE A 32 5.26 -1.06 12.16
N LYS A 33 6.58 -1.09 12.00
CA LYS A 33 7.50 -0.39 12.93
C LYS A 33 7.24 1.10 12.94
N THR A 34 7.12 1.72 11.76
CA THR A 34 6.79 3.14 11.62
C THR A 34 5.44 3.45 12.27
N GLY A 35 4.41 2.64 12.02
CA GLY A 35 3.11 2.80 12.67
C GLY A 35 3.18 2.76 14.19
N ALA A 36 3.98 1.84 14.76
CA ALA A 36 4.18 1.75 16.19
C ALA A 36 4.87 3.00 16.79
N GLU A 37 5.85 3.58 16.06
CA GLU A 37 6.48 4.84 16.47
C GLU A 37 5.53 6.03 16.33
N GLU A 38 4.75 6.10 15.24
CA GLU A 38 3.77 7.18 15.05
C GLU A 38 2.64 7.14 16.08
N ALA A 39 2.24 5.96 16.57
CA ALA A 39 1.24 5.85 17.64
C ALA A 39 1.61 6.65 18.90
N LYS A 40 2.92 6.84 19.17
CA LYS A 40 3.43 7.61 20.31
C LYS A 40 3.48 9.11 20.03
N ARG A 41 3.28 9.54 18.77
CA ARG A 41 3.43 10.93 18.30
C ARG A 41 2.14 11.54 17.78
N ILE A 42 0.99 10.92 18.05
CA ILE A 42 -0.32 11.49 17.71
C ILE A 42 -0.63 12.61 18.68
N GLU A 43 -0.19 13.80 18.33
CA GLU A 43 -0.32 15.00 19.14
C GLU A 43 -1.66 15.72 18.90
N GLY A 44 -1.98 16.61 19.83
CA GLY A 44 -3.02 17.61 19.67
C GLY A 44 -2.43 18.97 19.35
N GLU A 45 -3.20 20.00 19.59
CA GLU A 45 -2.81 21.39 19.35
C GLU A 45 -3.35 22.25 20.48
N ILE A 46 -2.57 23.25 20.91
CA ILE A 46 -3.03 24.31 21.81
C ILE A 46 -3.38 25.52 20.95
N ILE A 47 -4.61 25.98 21.06
CA ILE A 47 -5.10 27.15 20.32
C ILE A 47 -5.21 28.33 21.28
N PRO A 48 -4.54 29.47 21.03
CA PRO A 48 -4.73 30.68 21.80
C PRO A 48 -6.15 31.24 21.53
N LEU A 49 -6.95 31.37 22.57
CA LEU A 49 -8.31 31.89 22.50
C LEU A 49 -8.44 33.28 23.15
N ASP A 50 -7.32 33.84 23.65
CA ASP A 50 -7.24 35.12 24.34
C ASP A 50 -7.00 36.32 23.43
N GLN A 51 -7.44 36.22 22.16
CA GLN A 51 -7.21 37.25 21.13
C GLN A 51 -8.23 38.37 21.12
N LEU A 52 -9.30 38.26 21.88
CA LEU A 52 -10.38 39.24 21.93
C LEU A 52 -10.63 39.69 23.39
N LYS A 53 -11.05 40.95 23.56
CA LYS A 53 -11.46 41.48 24.88
C LYS A 53 -12.61 40.64 25.44
N GLY A 54 -12.42 40.12 26.68
CA GLY A 54 -13.36 39.22 27.36
C GLY A 54 -13.08 37.72 27.14
N THR A 55 -12.00 37.41 26.44
CA THR A 55 -11.54 36.02 26.28
C THR A 55 -10.20 35.75 27.03
N GLU A 56 -9.74 36.70 27.81
CA GLU A 56 -8.48 36.62 28.53
C GLU A 56 -8.42 35.36 29.44
N GLY A 57 -7.30 34.67 29.40
CA GLY A 57 -7.06 33.44 30.15
C GLY A 57 -7.74 32.17 29.62
N LYS A 58 -8.44 32.25 28.47
CA LYS A 58 -9.04 31.07 27.80
C LYS A 58 -8.01 30.36 26.97
N ASN A 59 -7.99 29.02 27.09
CA ASN A 59 -7.16 28.12 26.28
C ASN A 59 -8.04 27.10 25.57
N GLY A 60 -7.74 26.82 24.30
CA GLY A 60 -8.37 25.78 23.51
C GLY A 60 -7.41 24.61 23.28
N TYR A 61 -7.96 23.40 23.25
CA TYR A 61 -7.19 22.19 22.99
C TYR A 61 -7.85 21.40 21.87
N ILE A 62 -7.05 20.99 20.88
CA ILE A 62 -7.46 19.99 19.90
C ILE A 62 -6.88 18.66 20.37
N LYS A 63 -7.73 17.65 20.51
CA LYS A 63 -7.34 16.28 20.80
C LYS A 63 -7.87 15.34 19.71
N ARG A 64 -7.04 14.40 19.27
CA ARG A 64 -7.42 13.42 18.26
C ARG A 64 -8.01 12.18 18.94
N PHE A 65 -9.08 11.66 18.35
CA PHE A 65 -9.76 10.45 18.81
C PHE A 65 -9.92 9.46 17.66
N PRO A 66 -9.92 8.13 17.94
CA PRO A 66 -10.29 7.12 16.95
C PRO A 66 -11.68 7.42 16.37
N ILE A 67 -11.85 7.15 15.08
CA ILE A 67 -13.14 7.34 14.41
C ILE A 67 -14.01 6.09 14.43
N GLY A 68 -13.44 4.90 14.70
CA GLY A 68 -14.15 3.63 14.80
C GLY A 68 -13.66 2.60 13.76
N VAL A 69 -14.59 1.91 13.10
CA VAL A 69 -14.26 0.84 12.16
C VAL A 69 -13.83 1.42 10.81
N ILE A 70 -12.68 0.96 10.33
CA ILE A 70 -12.16 1.27 8.99
C ILE A 70 -12.32 0.04 8.10
N LEU A 71 -12.90 0.20 6.92
CA LEU A 71 -12.91 -0.83 5.88
C LEU A 71 -11.67 -0.65 5.00
N GLY A 72 -10.75 -1.59 5.07
CA GLY A 72 -9.54 -1.64 4.24
C GLY A 72 -9.73 -2.57 3.04
N ILE A 73 -9.64 -2.07 1.83
CA ILE A 73 -9.73 -2.86 0.59
C ILE A 73 -8.38 -2.79 -0.13
N THR A 74 -7.77 -3.95 -0.40
CA THR A 74 -6.43 -4.02 -0.97
C THR A 74 -6.38 -4.78 -2.29
N PRO A 75 -5.47 -4.40 -3.20
CA PRO A 75 -5.22 -5.13 -4.44
C PRO A 75 -4.31 -6.34 -4.20
N TRP A 76 -4.09 -7.09 -5.27
CA TRP A 76 -3.29 -8.33 -5.26
C TRP A 76 -1.79 -8.11 -5.47
N ASN A 77 -1.39 -6.99 -6.07
CA ASN A 77 0.00 -6.81 -6.53
C ASN A 77 1.05 -6.61 -5.43
N PHE A 78 0.65 -6.16 -4.24
CA PHE A 78 1.47 -6.11 -3.02
C PHE A 78 0.62 -6.56 -1.82
N PRO A 79 0.28 -7.86 -1.76
CA PRO A 79 -0.78 -8.38 -0.89
C PRO A 79 -0.47 -8.30 0.60
N VAL A 80 0.80 -8.17 0.97
CA VAL A 80 1.23 -8.01 2.37
C VAL A 80 1.53 -6.55 2.69
N ASN A 81 2.28 -5.86 1.83
CA ASN A 81 2.68 -4.48 2.12
C ASN A 81 1.50 -3.50 2.06
N LEU A 82 0.58 -3.64 1.08
CA LEU A 82 -0.60 -2.77 1.01
C LEU A 82 -1.63 -3.09 2.10
N VAL A 83 -1.67 -4.33 2.59
CA VAL A 83 -2.40 -4.69 3.80
C VAL A 83 -1.78 -3.99 5.01
N ALA A 84 -0.45 -4.03 5.16
CA ALA A 84 0.26 -3.32 6.22
C ALA A 84 -0.02 -1.81 6.20
N HIS A 85 -0.08 -1.19 5.02
CA HIS A 85 -0.43 0.23 4.82
C HIS A 85 -1.85 0.60 5.26
N LYS A 86 -2.75 -0.37 5.41
CA LYS A 86 -4.10 -0.16 5.97
C LYS A 86 -4.14 -0.44 7.47
N ILE A 87 -3.54 -1.56 7.89
CA ILE A 87 -3.60 -2.02 9.28
C ILE A 87 -2.76 -1.11 10.20
N ALA A 88 -1.51 -0.84 9.86
CA ALA A 88 -0.59 -0.12 10.73
C ALA A 88 -1.11 1.27 11.13
N PRO A 89 -1.53 2.16 10.21
CA PRO A 89 -2.06 3.46 10.59
C PRO A 89 -3.43 3.38 11.29
N ALA A 90 -4.27 2.39 10.95
CA ALA A 90 -5.54 2.18 11.65
C ALA A 90 -5.32 1.86 13.13
N LEU A 91 -4.44 0.90 13.42
CA LEU A 91 -4.11 0.52 14.79
C LEU A 91 -3.35 1.62 15.53
N ALA A 92 -2.38 2.27 14.88
CA ALA A 92 -1.63 3.38 15.47
C ALA A 92 -2.55 4.52 15.93
N SER A 93 -3.63 4.78 15.22
CA SER A 93 -4.63 5.81 15.56
C SER A 93 -5.78 5.29 16.43
N GLY A 94 -5.68 4.06 16.97
CA GLY A 94 -6.64 3.47 17.89
C GLY A 94 -7.94 2.98 17.24
N ASN A 95 -7.97 2.81 15.92
CA ASN A 95 -9.13 2.30 15.20
C ASN A 95 -9.08 0.78 15.05
N THR A 96 -10.23 0.17 14.77
CA THR A 96 -10.32 -1.22 14.31
C THR A 96 -10.43 -1.28 12.79
N LEU A 97 -10.07 -2.42 12.20
CA LEU A 97 -10.07 -2.56 10.75
C LEU A 97 -10.76 -3.85 10.32
N LEU A 98 -11.67 -3.72 9.36
CA LEU A 98 -12.20 -4.82 8.58
C LEU A 98 -11.44 -4.89 7.25
N LEU A 99 -10.68 -5.94 7.04
CA LEU A 99 -9.86 -6.12 5.82
C LEU A 99 -10.62 -6.92 4.78
N LYS A 100 -10.66 -6.39 3.56
CA LYS A 100 -11.07 -7.12 2.36
C LYS A 100 -9.88 -7.23 1.41
N PRO A 101 -9.10 -8.32 1.43
CA PRO A 101 -8.03 -8.55 0.48
C PRO A 101 -8.56 -8.88 -0.91
N ALA A 102 -7.72 -8.74 -1.93
CA ALA A 102 -8.05 -9.19 -3.28
C ALA A 102 -8.24 -10.71 -3.32
N SER A 103 -9.18 -11.19 -4.15
CA SER A 103 -9.45 -12.63 -4.29
C SER A 103 -8.23 -13.40 -4.83
N ALA A 104 -7.42 -12.78 -5.69
CA ALA A 104 -6.21 -13.38 -6.24
C ALA A 104 -5.04 -13.50 -5.23
N SER A 105 -5.12 -12.86 -4.07
CA SER A 105 -4.10 -12.91 -3.01
C SER A 105 -4.71 -12.99 -1.61
N LEU A 106 -5.75 -13.80 -1.51
CA LEU A 106 -6.59 -13.90 -0.32
C LEU A 106 -5.83 -14.46 0.88
N CYS A 107 -5.03 -15.50 0.67
CA CYS A 107 -4.32 -16.20 1.74
C CYS A 107 -3.24 -15.32 2.38
N SER A 108 -2.54 -14.49 1.60
CA SER A 108 -1.59 -13.50 2.11
C SER A 108 -2.25 -12.53 3.08
N GLY A 109 -3.42 -12.00 2.72
CA GLY A 109 -4.19 -11.11 3.60
C GLY A 109 -4.68 -11.80 4.88
N ILE A 110 -5.20 -13.02 4.77
CA ILE A 110 -5.65 -13.82 5.91
C ILE A 110 -4.50 -14.12 6.86
N GLU A 111 -3.33 -14.48 6.33
CA GLU A 111 -2.16 -14.83 7.17
C GLU A 111 -1.69 -13.62 8.01
N ILE A 112 -1.75 -12.41 7.47
CA ILE A 112 -1.45 -11.20 8.26
C ILE A 112 -2.47 -11.03 9.40
N VAL A 113 -3.76 -11.24 9.15
CA VAL A 113 -4.78 -11.12 10.20
C VAL A 113 -4.61 -12.19 11.28
N LYS A 114 -4.20 -13.41 10.90
CA LYS A 114 -3.84 -14.47 11.87
C LYS A 114 -2.68 -14.05 12.77
N ILE A 115 -1.63 -13.45 12.20
CA ILE A 115 -0.51 -12.92 12.98
C ILE A 115 -0.98 -11.85 13.97
N ILE A 116 -1.84 -10.91 13.53
CA ILE A 116 -2.40 -9.89 14.41
C ILE A 116 -3.22 -10.53 15.54
N LYS A 117 -4.00 -11.56 15.23
CA LYS A 117 -4.77 -12.30 16.23
C LYS A 117 -3.88 -12.97 17.27
N GLU A 118 -2.83 -13.70 16.84
CA GLU A 118 -1.84 -14.32 17.73
C GLU A 118 -1.22 -13.28 18.68
N VAL A 119 -0.75 -12.14 18.13
CA VAL A 119 -0.19 -11.04 18.94
C VAL A 119 -1.22 -10.46 19.90
N SER A 120 -2.49 -10.31 19.48
CA SER A 120 -3.56 -9.82 20.35
C SER A 120 -3.84 -10.75 21.53
N GLU A 121 -3.76 -12.06 21.30
CA GLU A 121 -3.90 -13.09 22.33
C GLU A 121 -2.72 -13.07 23.32
N GLU A 122 -1.47 -12.98 22.81
CA GLU A 122 -0.25 -12.84 23.63
C GLU A 122 -0.31 -11.58 24.53
N MET A 123 -0.80 -10.48 23.96
CA MET A 123 -0.98 -9.21 24.70
C MET A 123 -2.21 -9.21 25.62
N LYS A 124 -3.03 -10.26 25.62
CA LYS A 124 -4.26 -10.38 26.42
C LYS A 124 -5.24 -9.23 26.21
N LEU A 125 -5.42 -8.78 24.97
CA LEU A 125 -6.32 -7.66 24.65
C LEU A 125 -7.80 -8.01 24.82
N GLY A 126 -8.16 -9.30 24.86
CA GLY A 126 -9.55 -9.75 24.94
C GLY A 126 -10.34 -9.63 23.64
N TYR A 127 -9.77 -9.06 22.58
CA TYR A 127 -10.36 -8.94 21.24
C TYR A 127 -9.26 -8.85 20.17
N CYS A 128 -9.61 -9.14 18.92
CA CYS A 128 -8.75 -8.89 17.78
C CYS A 128 -9.16 -7.57 17.09
N PRO A 129 -8.25 -6.58 16.97
CA PRO A 129 -8.60 -5.29 16.40
C PRO A 129 -8.73 -5.30 14.87
N VAL A 130 -8.34 -6.40 14.22
CA VAL A 130 -8.43 -6.58 12.77
C VAL A 130 -9.18 -7.86 12.45
N ASN A 131 -10.19 -7.76 11.59
CA ASN A 131 -10.91 -8.91 11.06
C ASN A 131 -10.82 -8.93 9.54
N VAL A 132 -11.03 -10.08 8.92
CA VAL A 132 -11.00 -10.25 7.46
C VAL A 132 -12.38 -10.69 6.96
N VAL A 133 -12.79 -10.10 5.84
CA VAL A 133 -13.97 -10.54 5.09
C VAL A 133 -13.54 -11.00 3.70
N THR A 134 -13.99 -12.21 3.34
CA THR A 134 -13.73 -12.84 2.06
C THR A 134 -14.97 -12.70 1.18
N SER A 135 -15.15 -11.54 0.57
CA SER A 135 -16.31 -11.24 -0.26
C SER A 135 -15.89 -10.91 -1.69
N SER A 136 -16.82 -11.07 -2.62
CA SER A 136 -16.70 -10.57 -3.98
C SER A 136 -16.71 -9.04 -4.02
N GLY A 137 -16.38 -8.46 -5.18
CA GLY A 137 -16.47 -7.02 -5.37
C GLY A 137 -17.90 -6.46 -5.24
N SER A 138 -18.91 -7.24 -5.61
CA SER A 138 -20.33 -6.84 -5.50
C SER A 138 -20.85 -6.91 -4.08
N GLU A 139 -20.49 -7.95 -3.34
CA GLU A 139 -20.94 -8.13 -1.94
C GLU A 139 -20.36 -7.07 -1.00
N ILE A 140 -19.14 -6.58 -1.28
CA ILE A 140 -18.52 -5.53 -0.44
C ILE A 140 -19.32 -4.21 -0.49
N GLU A 141 -20.15 -4.01 -1.51
CA GLU A 141 -20.96 -2.80 -1.65
C GLU A 141 -21.96 -2.62 -0.49
N GLU A 142 -22.44 -3.72 0.10
CA GLU A 142 -23.31 -3.69 1.27
C GLU A 142 -22.56 -3.20 2.51
N PHE A 143 -21.30 -3.61 2.67
CA PHE A 143 -20.45 -3.17 3.78
C PHE A 143 -20.05 -1.70 3.67
N ILE A 144 -19.87 -1.20 2.44
CA ILE A 144 -19.47 0.21 2.21
C ILE A 144 -20.55 1.18 2.73
N ALA A 145 -21.83 0.83 2.60
CA ALA A 145 -22.94 1.67 3.00
C ALA A 145 -23.30 1.54 4.49
N ASP A 146 -22.71 0.59 5.22
CA ASP A 146 -23.02 0.34 6.63
C ASP A 146 -22.55 1.51 7.52
N ASP A 147 -23.44 2.05 8.34
CA ASP A 147 -23.17 3.21 9.22
C ASP A 147 -22.10 2.92 10.30
N ARG A 148 -21.79 1.67 10.56
CA ARG A 148 -20.71 1.26 11.47
C ARG A 148 -19.34 1.53 10.86
N ILE A 149 -19.22 1.48 9.53
CA ILE A 149 -18.00 1.86 8.81
C ILE A 149 -17.87 3.37 8.82
N LYS A 150 -16.76 3.89 9.36
CA LYS A 150 -16.49 5.32 9.48
C LYS A 150 -15.55 5.84 8.39
N MET A 151 -14.76 4.95 7.83
CA MET A 151 -13.83 5.27 6.74
C MET A 151 -13.66 4.06 5.83
N VAL A 152 -13.53 4.32 4.54
CA VAL A 152 -13.06 3.35 3.55
C VAL A 152 -11.66 3.73 3.10
N SER A 153 -10.71 2.81 3.25
CA SER A 153 -9.35 2.95 2.73
C SER A 153 -9.15 1.96 1.59
N PHE A 154 -9.21 2.45 0.37
CA PHE A 154 -9.18 1.66 -0.85
C PHE A 154 -7.85 1.83 -1.60
N THR A 155 -7.30 0.72 -2.07
CA THR A 155 -6.22 0.71 -3.06
C THR A 155 -6.63 -0.25 -4.18
N GLY A 156 -6.63 0.24 -5.43
CA GLY A 156 -7.03 -0.55 -6.59
C GLY A 156 -7.25 0.29 -7.85
N SER A 157 -8.12 -0.19 -8.77
CA SER A 157 -8.35 0.52 -10.03
C SER A 157 -9.13 1.83 -9.84
N PRO A 158 -8.86 2.86 -10.68
CA PRO A 158 -9.59 4.12 -10.63
C PRO A 158 -11.11 3.95 -10.79
N LEU A 159 -11.53 3.06 -11.68
CA LEU A 159 -12.96 2.80 -11.93
C LEU A 159 -13.69 2.35 -10.66
N VAL A 160 -13.13 1.38 -9.93
CA VAL A 160 -13.70 0.87 -8.70
C VAL A 160 -13.63 1.93 -7.59
N GLY A 161 -12.48 2.60 -7.42
CA GLY A 161 -12.33 3.62 -6.39
C GLY A 161 -13.33 4.77 -6.52
N TRP A 162 -13.55 5.27 -7.73
CA TRP A 162 -14.54 6.30 -7.98
C TRP A 162 -15.98 5.80 -7.83
N SER A 163 -16.26 4.52 -8.15
CA SER A 163 -17.56 3.90 -7.87
C SER A 163 -17.83 3.84 -6.36
N ILE A 164 -16.85 3.40 -5.58
CA ILE A 164 -16.95 3.39 -4.11
C ILE A 164 -17.26 4.80 -3.59
N LYS A 165 -16.48 5.79 -4.01
CA LYS A 165 -16.67 7.18 -3.56
C LYS A 165 -18.09 7.69 -3.80
N LYS A 166 -18.69 7.34 -4.93
CA LYS A 166 -20.06 7.74 -5.28
C LYS A 166 -21.14 7.14 -4.37
N LYS A 167 -20.86 5.99 -3.74
CA LYS A 167 -21.79 5.27 -2.85
C LYS A 167 -21.70 5.69 -1.39
N LEU A 168 -20.63 6.39 -1.01
CA LEU A 168 -20.45 6.87 0.35
C LEU A 168 -21.31 8.11 0.63
N SER A 169 -21.82 8.21 1.85
CA SER A 169 -22.58 9.36 2.33
C SER A 169 -21.82 10.17 3.37
N LYS A 170 -21.56 9.60 4.54
CA LYS A 170 -20.89 10.24 5.69
C LYS A 170 -19.50 9.72 5.95
N GLN A 171 -19.15 8.57 5.37
CA GLN A 171 -17.87 7.91 5.58
C GLN A 171 -16.72 8.73 4.98
N LYS A 172 -15.60 8.79 5.68
CA LYS A 172 -14.35 9.28 5.10
C LYS A 172 -13.84 8.30 4.05
N ILE A 173 -13.06 8.77 3.10
CA ILE A 173 -12.45 7.91 2.09
C ILE A 173 -10.99 8.33 1.83
N SER A 174 -10.14 7.31 1.68
CA SER A 174 -8.78 7.43 1.13
C SER A 174 -8.70 6.53 -0.10
N LEU A 175 -8.30 7.10 -1.23
CA LEU A 175 -8.18 6.41 -2.51
C LEU A 175 -6.73 6.41 -2.95
N GLU A 176 -6.16 5.22 -3.11
CA GLU A 176 -4.88 4.95 -3.76
C GLU A 176 -5.16 4.23 -5.06
N LEU A 177 -4.95 4.88 -6.18
CA LEU A 177 -5.40 4.42 -7.49
C LEU A 177 -4.22 4.16 -8.43
N GLY A 178 -4.52 3.68 -9.63
CA GLY A 178 -3.53 3.52 -10.67
C GLY A 178 -2.99 4.85 -11.18
N GLY A 179 -1.81 4.79 -11.77
CA GLY A 179 -1.12 5.94 -12.32
C GLY A 179 -0.54 5.66 -13.71
N ASN A 180 0.13 6.68 -14.26
CA ASN A 180 0.89 6.61 -15.49
C ASN A 180 2.21 7.38 -15.25
N ALA A 181 3.11 6.74 -14.49
CA ALA A 181 4.34 7.36 -14.00
C ALA A 181 5.27 7.74 -15.16
N GLY A 182 5.64 9.02 -15.20
CA GLY A 182 6.59 9.59 -16.16
C GLY A 182 7.96 9.79 -15.53
N VAL A 183 9.02 9.50 -16.30
CA VAL A 183 10.40 9.82 -15.95
C VAL A 183 10.90 10.87 -16.92
N ILE A 184 11.61 11.88 -16.42
CA ILE A 184 12.29 12.89 -17.24
C ILE A 184 13.78 12.61 -17.18
N VAL A 185 14.39 12.42 -18.36
CA VAL A 185 15.83 12.30 -18.56
C VAL A 185 16.29 13.57 -19.26
N ASP A 186 16.78 14.49 -18.47
CA ASP A 186 17.20 15.81 -18.93
C ASP A 186 18.66 15.75 -19.48
N GLU A 187 19.16 16.82 -20.10
CA GLU A 187 20.46 16.83 -20.79
C GLU A 187 21.66 16.60 -19.86
N THR A 188 21.47 16.80 -18.55
CA THR A 188 22.53 16.60 -17.53
C THR A 188 22.48 15.20 -16.90
N ALA A 189 21.52 14.37 -17.31
CA ALA A 189 21.31 13.05 -16.70
C ALA A 189 22.46 12.10 -17.01
N ASP A 190 22.90 11.37 -15.99
CA ASP A 190 23.79 10.22 -16.15
C ASP A 190 22.98 9.00 -16.64
N ILE A 191 23.11 8.70 -17.94
CA ILE A 191 22.41 7.61 -18.60
C ILE A 191 22.77 6.25 -18.00
N GLU A 192 24.02 6.04 -17.59
CA GLU A 192 24.47 4.78 -17.00
C GLU A 192 23.75 4.48 -15.68
N THR A 193 23.48 5.50 -14.91
CA THR A 193 22.69 5.39 -13.68
C THR A 193 21.18 5.36 -13.95
N ALA A 194 20.68 6.09 -14.94
CA ALA A 194 19.25 6.23 -15.22
C ALA A 194 18.65 4.95 -15.81
N VAL A 195 19.33 4.35 -16.80
CA VAL A 195 18.82 3.18 -17.54
C VAL A 195 18.49 1.99 -16.61
N PRO A 196 19.39 1.52 -15.71
CA PRO A 196 19.08 0.40 -14.81
C PRO A 196 17.89 0.69 -13.89
N LYS A 197 17.76 1.93 -13.41
CA LYS A 197 16.63 2.35 -12.55
C LYS A 197 15.30 2.34 -13.31
N ILE A 198 15.30 2.80 -14.56
CA ILE A 198 14.12 2.82 -15.41
C ILE A 198 13.71 1.39 -15.78
N ILE A 199 14.65 0.52 -16.12
CA ILE A 199 14.40 -0.90 -16.37
C ILE A 199 13.77 -1.56 -15.14
N THR A 200 14.38 -1.39 -13.98
CA THR A 200 13.81 -1.92 -12.74
C THR A 200 12.41 -1.37 -12.49
N GLY A 201 12.22 -0.05 -12.63
CA GLY A 201 10.93 0.60 -12.42
C GLY A 201 9.85 0.18 -13.42
N GLY A 202 10.22 -0.21 -14.64
CA GLY A 202 9.29 -0.64 -15.69
C GLY A 202 8.95 -2.13 -15.65
N PHE A 203 9.91 -2.99 -15.25
CA PHE A 203 9.77 -4.45 -15.34
C PHE A 203 9.63 -5.16 -14.00
N TYR A 204 9.81 -4.46 -12.88
CA TYR A 204 9.61 -5.01 -11.54
C TYR A 204 8.22 -5.64 -11.40
N GLY A 205 8.18 -6.95 -11.07
CA GLY A 205 6.93 -7.69 -10.90
C GLY A 205 6.01 -7.60 -12.12
N ALA A 206 6.56 -7.76 -13.31
CA ALA A 206 5.87 -7.67 -14.61
C ALA A 206 5.22 -6.30 -14.89
N GLY A 207 5.76 -5.22 -14.27
CA GLY A 207 5.20 -3.88 -14.41
C GLY A 207 3.85 -3.66 -13.71
N GLN A 208 3.36 -4.64 -12.96
CA GLN A 208 2.04 -4.63 -12.32
C GLN A 208 2.05 -3.80 -11.00
N SER A 209 2.52 -2.55 -11.09
CA SER A 209 2.60 -1.63 -9.97
C SER A 209 2.00 -0.27 -10.34
N CYS A 210 1.31 0.37 -9.39
CA CYS A 210 0.77 1.72 -9.56
C CYS A 210 1.86 2.78 -9.85
N ILE A 211 3.11 2.50 -9.44
CA ILE A 211 4.28 3.36 -9.66
C ILE A 211 5.20 2.85 -10.78
N SER A 212 4.77 1.84 -11.55
CA SER A 212 5.56 1.34 -12.68
C SER A 212 5.85 2.46 -13.68
N VAL A 213 7.11 2.51 -14.17
CA VAL A 213 7.50 3.49 -15.17
C VAL A 213 6.77 3.20 -16.48
N GLN A 214 5.91 4.11 -16.90
CA GLN A 214 5.06 3.97 -18.10
C GLN A 214 5.55 4.82 -19.25
N ARG A 215 6.17 5.98 -18.96
CA ARG A 215 6.63 6.94 -19.96
C ARG A 215 8.00 7.47 -19.58
N VAL A 216 8.87 7.61 -20.58
CA VAL A 216 10.18 8.23 -20.40
C VAL A 216 10.32 9.39 -21.39
N TYR A 217 10.47 10.59 -20.88
CA TYR A 217 10.71 11.80 -21.66
C TYR A 217 12.22 12.07 -21.66
N VAL A 218 12.84 11.93 -22.83
CA VAL A 218 14.27 12.03 -22.97
C VAL A 218 14.64 13.32 -23.71
N HIS A 219 15.60 14.08 -23.17
CA HIS A 219 16.12 15.26 -23.84
C HIS A 219 16.70 14.88 -25.21
N ARG A 220 16.46 15.72 -26.23
CA ARG A 220 16.79 15.40 -27.63
C ARG A 220 18.26 15.03 -27.82
N ASN A 221 19.17 15.69 -27.13
CA ASN A 221 20.62 15.45 -27.26
C ASN A 221 21.04 14.06 -26.76
N LEU A 222 20.28 13.45 -25.85
CA LEU A 222 20.55 12.15 -25.27
C LEU A 222 19.74 11.01 -25.91
N TYR A 223 18.75 11.33 -26.74
CA TYR A 223 17.73 10.37 -27.19
C TYR A 223 18.33 9.13 -27.85
N ASN A 224 19.19 9.29 -28.85
CA ASN A 224 19.73 8.15 -29.61
C ASN A 224 20.60 7.23 -28.76
N GLU A 225 21.40 7.80 -27.85
CA GLU A 225 22.23 7.02 -26.95
C GLU A 225 21.36 6.31 -25.91
N PHE A 226 20.43 7.04 -25.33
CA PHE A 226 19.49 6.49 -24.34
C PHE A 226 18.64 5.35 -24.93
N GLU A 227 18.03 5.54 -26.11
CA GLU A 227 17.22 4.53 -26.77
C GLU A 227 18.00 3.23 -26.97
N LYS A 228 19.24 3.30 -27.49
CA LYS A 228 20.10 2.14 -27.65
C LYS A 228 20.34 1.42 -26.33
N LYS A 229 20.75 2.15 -25.29
CA LYS A 229 21.06 1.58 -23.97
C LYS A 229 19.83 0.97 -23.28
N ILE A 230 18.66 1.62 -23.35
CA ILE A 230 17.45 1.12 -22.71
C ILE A 230 16.96 -0.16 -23.38
N VAL A 231 17.03 -0.23 -24.71
CA VAL A 231 16.67 -1.44 -25.48
C VAL A 231 17.63 -2.60 -25.16
N ASP A 232 18.93 -2.34 -25.13
CA ASP A 232 19.93 -3.36 -24.80
C ASP A 232 19.78 -3.85 -23.34
N ALA A 233 19.43 -2.96 -22.42
CA ALA A 233 19.15 -3.32 -21.04
C ALA A 233 17.83 -4.09 -20.88
N ALA A 234 16.77 -3.71 -21.61
CA ALA A 234 15.50 -4.40 -21.60
C ALA A 234 15.61 -5.86 -22.10
N LYS A 235 16.43 -6.10 -23.12
CA LYS A 235 16.70 -7.47 -23.63
C LYS A 235 17.39 -8.37 -22.61
N LYS A 236 18.05 -7.82 -21.61
CA LYS A 236 18.75 -8.55 -20.55
C LYS A 236 17.86 -8.84 -19.32
N VAL A 237 16.62 -8.36 -19.30
CA VAL A 237 15.69 -8.63 -18.20
C VAL A 237 15.41 -10.12 -18.13
N VAL A 238 15.70 -10.72 -16.99
CA VAL A 238 15.36 -12.12 -16.71
C VAL A 238 13.90 -12.20 -16.34
N TYR A 239 13.15 -13.01 -17.09
CA TYR A 239 11.72 -13.24 -16.89
C TYR A 239 11.41 -14.73 -16.89
N GLY A 240 10.30 -15.13 -16.26
CA GLY A 240 9.81 -16.52 -16.26
C GLY A 240 9.57 -17.07 -14.86
N ASN A 241 10.31 -18.10 -14.45
CA ASN A 241 10.07 -18.78 -13.20
C ASN A 241 10.25 -17.82 -12.00
N PRO A 242 9.19 -17.56 -11.20
CA PRO A 242 9.26 -16.66 -10.06
C PRO A 242 10.14 -17.19 -8.91
N ASP A 243 10.45 -18.47 -8.86
CA ASP A 243 11.36 -19.05 -7.85
C ASP A 243 12.84 -18.82 -8.18
N ASP A 244 13.17 -18.38 -9.40
CA ASP A 244 14.55 -18.01 -9.76
C ASP A 244 14.92 -16.68 -9.09
N GLU A 245 15.98 -16.66 -8.31
CA GLU A 245 16.49 -15.47 -7.61
C GLU A 245 16.91 -14.35 -8.56
N ASN A 246 17.24 -14.66 -9.82
CA ASN A 246 17.59 -13.66 -10.84
C ASN A 246 16.36 -13.11 -11.57
N CYS A 247 15.20 -13.73 -11.40
CA CYS A 247 13.97 -13.30 -12.05
C CYS A 247 13.57 -11.90 -11.57
N LEU A 248 13.35 -10.97 -12.52
CA LEU A 248 12.81 -9.64 -12.26
C LEU A 248 11.32 -9.56 -12.59
N SER A 249 10.86 -10.34 -13.57
CA SER A 249 9.50 -10.31 -14.11
C SER A 249 8.95 -11.73 -14.16
N GLY A 250 8.06 -12.07 -13.23
CA GLY A 250 7.29 -13.32 -13.27
C GLY A 250 6.15 -13.25 -14.30
N PRO A 251 5.31 -14.29 -14.36
CA PRO A 251 4.06 -14.25 -15.10
C PRO A 251 3.16 -13.08 -14.68
N MET A 252 2.27 -12.67 -15.56
CA MET A 252 1.22 -11.70 -15.23
C MET A 252 -0.03 -12.41 -14.71
N ILE A 253 -0.69 -11.79 -13.72
CA ILE A 253 -2.03 -12.16 -13.26
C ILE A 253 -3.08 -11.52 -14.16
#